data_dc8504698031dec613340fbf5ed622f1
#
_entry.id   dc8504698031dec613340fbf5ed622f1
#
_cell.length_a   1.000
_cell.length_b   1.000
_cell.length_c   1.000
_cell.angle_alpha   90.00
_cell.angle_beta   90.00
_cell.angle_gamma   90.00
#
_symmetry.space_group_name_H-M   'P 1'
#
loop_
_entity.id
_entity.type
_entity.pdbx_description
1 polymer ?
#
loop_
_entity_poly.entity_id
_entity_poly.type
_entity_poly.pdbx_seq_one_letter_code
_entity_poly.pdbx_strand_id
1 'polypeptide(L)'
;MARKKILVIGANGFTGRRILDDLSRNLSYQTTGCSLHDDICPHSGNYRFIRTDICNRQAMEKLFQEVQPDVVINTSALSVPDYCETHHAEADAVNITAVEHLAECCEAGGSRFIHLSTDFVFGGDTDRPY
;
A
#
# COMPACT_ATOMS: atom_id res chain seq x y z
N MET A 1 8.04 1.72 -25.79
CA MET A 1 8.46 1.03 -24.56
C MET A 1 7.26 0.67 -23.69
N ALA A 2 7.30 -0.46 -23.04
CA ALA A 2 6.26 -0.82 -22.08
C ALA A 2 6.26 0.17 -20.90
N ARG A 3 5.06 0.58 -20.46
CA ARG A 3 4.92 1.44 -19.30
C ARG A 3 5.24 0.66 -18.03
N LYS A 4 5.92 1.29 -17.08
CA LYS A 4 6.14 0.70 -15.76
C LYS A 4 4.82 0.63 -15.00
N LYS A 5 4.49 -0.55 -14.51
CA LYS A 5 3.25 -0.81 -13.77
C LYS A 5 3.47 -0.53 -12.28
N ILE A 6 2.70 0.38 -11.73
CA ILE A 6 2.82 0.78 -10.32
C ILE A 6 1.50 0.52 -9.61
N LEU A 7 1.56 -0.22 -8.50
CA LEU A 7 0.44 -0.48 -7.61
C LEU A 7 0.60 0.35 -6.34
N VAL A 8 -0.37 1.22 -6.05
CA VAL A 8 -0.43 2.02 -4.82
C VAL A 8 -1.50 1.43 -3.90
N ILE A 9 -1.08 0.88 -2.77
CA ILE A 9 -1.95 0.30 -1.74
C ILE A 9 -2.20 1.34 -0.66
N GLY A 10 -3.44 1.44 -0.17
CA GLY A 10 -3.87 2.51 0.70
C GLY A 10 -4.18 3.81 -0.06
N ALA A 11 -4.63 3.67 -1.30
CA ALA A 11 -4.84 4.77 -2.25
C ALA A 11 -5.91 5.79 -1.82
N ASN A 12 -6.82 5.44 -0.91
CA ASN A 12 -7.79 6.37 -0.32
C ASN A 12 -7.20 7.17 0.86
N GLY A 13 -6.06 6.77 1.41
CA GLY A 13 -5.42 7.45 2.53
C GLY A 13 -4.81 8.80 2.13
N PHE A 14 -4.46 9.60 3.12
CA PHE A 14 -3.89 10.94 2.91
C PHE A 14 -2.63 10.90 2.01
N THR A 15 -1.69 10.04 2.32
CA THR A 15 -0.44 9.89 1.55
C THR A 15 -0.67 9.14 0.24
N GLY A 16 -1.39 8.01 0.29
CA GLY A 16 -1.63 7.16 -0.88
C GLY A 16 -2.33 7.88 -2.01
N ARG A 17 -3.33 8.69 -1.70
CA ARG A 17 -4.07 9.49 -2.68
C ARG A 17 -3.17 10.50 -3.39
N ARG A 18 -2.27 11.15 -2.66
CA ARG A 18 -1.34 12.11 -3.25
C ARG A 18 -0.35 11.41 -4.18
N ILE A 19 0.19 10.27 -3.75
CA ILE A 19 1.09 9.47 -4.59
C ILE A 19 0.37 8.98 -5.85
N LEU A 20 -0.86 8.49 -5.72
CA LEU A 20 -1.66 8.04 -6.86
C LEU A 20 -1.93 9.18 -7.85
N ASP A 21 -2.30 10.36 -7.37
CA ASP A 21 -2.53 11.54 -8.20
C ASP A 21 -1.28 11.92 -8.99
N ASP A 22 -0.13 12.02 -8.33
CA ASP A 22 1.12 12.42 -8.98
C ASP A 22 1.58 11.39 -10.03
N LEU A 23 1.56 10.10 -9.68
CA LEU A 23 1.98 9.03 -10.59
C LEU A 23 1.06 8.86 -11.78
N SER A 24 -0.25 9.04 -11.61
CA SER A 24 -1.24 8.87 -12.67
C SER A 24 -1.17 9.94 -13.77
N ARG A 25 -0.51 11.05 -13.51
CA ARG A 25 -0.25 12.12 -14.49
C ARG A 25 0.96 11.84 -15.37
N ASN A 26 1.79 10.90 -15.01
CA ASN A 26 2.96 10.54 -15.78
C ASN A 26 2.64 9.41 -16.76
N LEU A 27 2.67 9.72 -18.06
CA LEU A 27 2.35 8.79 -19.13
C LEU A 27 3.32 7.60 -19.26
N SER A 28 4.46 7.65 -18.61
CA SER A 28 5.42 6.53 -18.55
C SER A 28 4.97 5.43 -17.61
N TYR A 29 3.96 5.67 -16.79
CA TYR A 29 3.44 4.73 -15.81
C TYR A 29 2.04 4.23 -16.18
N GLN A 30 1.79 2.99 -15.83
CA GLN A 30 0.46 2.41 -15.74
C GLN A 30 0.14 2.25 -14.26
N THR A 31 -0.67 3.15 -13.73
CA THR A 31 -0.91 3.27 -12.29
C THR A 31 -2.21 2.60 -11.88
N THR A 32 -2.18 1.82 -10.82
CA THR A 32 -3.35 1.20 -10.19
C THR A 32 -3.37 1.58 -8.72
N GLY A 33 -4.48 2.12 -8.26
CA GLY A 33 -4.76 2.34 -6.85
C GLY A 33 -5.59 1.20 -6.27
N CYS A 34 -5.36 0.88 -5.00
CA CYS A 34 -6.10 -0.15 -4.26
C CYS A 34 -6.38 0.33 -2.85
N SER A 35 -7.60 0.08 -2.37
CA SER A 35 -8.00 0.37 -0.99
C SER A 35 -9.18 -0.52 -0.57
N LEU A 36 -9.49 -0.54 0.73
CA LEU A 36 -10.60 -1.32 1.30
C LEU A 36 -11.97 -0.88 0.75
N HIS A 37 -12.12 0.40 0.46
CA HIS A 37 -13.34 1.00 -0.10
C HIS A 37 -13.11 1.45 -1.54
N ASP A 38 -14.20 1.78 -2.22
CA ASP A 38 -14.16 2.36 -3.56
C ASP A 38 -13.41 3.70 -3.55
N ASP A 39 -12.99 4.17 -4.72
CA ASP A 39 -12.30 5.44 -4.88
C ASP A 39 -13.15 6.60 -4.34
N ILE A 40 -12.75 7.15 -3.19
CA ILE A 40 -13.50 8.22 -2.52
C ILE A 40 -13.20 9.62 -3.06
N CYS A 41 -12.18 9.75 -3.89
CA CYS A 41 -11.75 11.02 -4.44
C CYS A 41 -11.19 10.84 -5.86
N PRO A 42 -12.06 10.45 -6.82
CA PRO A 42 -11.65 10.32 -8.21
C PRO A 42 -11.04 11.62 -8.74
N HIS A 43 -9.98 11.50 -9.53
CA HIS A 43 -9.32 12.64 -10.14
C HIS A 43 -9.07 12.40 -11.64
N SER A 44 -8.65 13.43 -12.36
CA SER A 44 -8.48 13.40 -13.81
C SER A 44 -7.24 12.66 -14.30
N GLY A 45 -6.41 12.13 -13.41
CA GLY A 45 -5.25 11.33 -13.78
C GLY A 45 -5.64 10.01 -14.46
N ASN A 46 -4.72 9.42 -15.20
CA ASN A 46 -4.94 8.14 -15.86
C ASN A 46 -4.53 6.99 -14.95
N TYR A 47 -5.50 6.38 -14.26
CA TYR A 47 -5.28 5.26 -13.34
C TYR A 47 -6.47 4.31 -13.32
N ARG A 48 -6.22 3.09 -12.86
CA ARG A 48 -7.27 2.14 -12.45
C ARG A 48 -7.42 2.20 -10.93
N PHE A 49 -8.62 1.91 -10.44
CA PHE A 49 -8.85 1.74 -9.01
C PHE A 49 -9.53 0.39 -8.76
N ILE A 50 -8.99 -0.40 -7.85
CA ILE A 50 -9.51 -1.73 -7.53
C ILE A 50 -9.74 -1.80 -6.02
N ARG A 51 -10.99 -2.00 -5.64
CA ARG A 51 -11.34 -2.23 -4.24
C ARG A 51 -10.83 -3.59 -3.80
N THR A 52 -9.99 -3.62 -2.77
CA THR A 52 -9.42 -4.86 -2.24
C THR A 52 -9.03 -4.68 -0.78
N ASP A 53 -9.32 -5.69 0.04
CA ASP A 53 -8.87 -5.76 1.42
C ASP A 53 -7.47 -6.39 1.47
N ILE A 54 -6.48 -5.66 2.00
CA ILE A 54 -5.09 -6.16 2.14
C ILE A 54 -4.97 -7.35 3.09
N CYS A 55 -5.92 -7.50 4.02
CA CYS A 55 -5.96 -8.64 4.94
C CYS A 55 -6.51 -9.91 4.27
N ASN A 56 -7.14 -9.79 3.09
CA ASN A 56 -7.59 -10.94 2.32
C ASN A 56 -6.49 -11.44 1.39
N ARG A 57 -5.79 -12.50 1.83
CA ARG A 57 -4.65 -13.07 1.12
C ARG A 57 -4.97 -13.45 -0.34
N GLN A 58 -6.08 -14.15 -0.57
CA GLN A 58 -6.48 -14.59 -1.91
C GLN A 58 -6.82 -13.41 -2.83
N ALA A 59 -7.50 -12.39 -2.29
CA ALA A 59 -7.82 -11.18 -3.05
C ALA A 59 -6.55 -10.42 -3.47
N MET A 60 -5.54 -10.36 -2.59
CA MET A 60 -4.25 -9.74 -2.90
C MET A 60 -3.45 -10.54 -3.94
N GLU A 61 -3.40 -11.86 -3.82
CA GLU A 61 -2.75 -12.72 -4.82
C GLU A 61 -3.40 -12.55 -6.21
N LYS A 62 -4.74 -12.48 -6.27
CA LYS A 62 -5.47 -12.20 -7.50
C LYS A 62 -5.16 -10.82 -8.07
N LEU A 63 -5.09 -9.80 -7.22
CA LEU A 63 -4.72 -8.44 -7.62
C LEU A 63 -3.33 -8.41 -8.24
N PHE A 64 -2.35 -9.07 -7.61
CA PHE A 64 -0.98 -9.16 -8.14
C PHE A 64 -0.92 -9.90 -9.47
N GLN A 65 -1.69 -10.99 -9.64
CA GLN A 65 -1.79 -11.70 -10.91
C GLN A 65 -2.39 -10.83 -12.02
N GLU A 66 -3.40 -10.03 -11.70
CA GLU A 66 -4.07 -9.15 -12.66
C GLU A 66 -3.20 -7.95 -13.05
N VAL A 67 -2.62 -7.27 -12.07
CA VAL A 67 -1.84 -6.03 -12.28
C VAL A 67 -0.43 -6.34 -12.74
N GLN A 68 0.20 -7.40 -12.24
CA GLN A 68 1.62 -7.74 -12.46
C GLN A 68 2.52 -6.50 -12.25
N PRO A 69 2.54 -5.90 -11.05
CA PRO A 69 3.21 -4.64 -10.83
C PRO A 69 4.74 -4.78 -10.90
N ASP A 70 5.41 -3.79 -11.48
CA ASP A 70 6.87 -3.65 -11.39
C ASP A 70 7.29 -3.02 -10.05
N VAL A 71 6.42 -2.17 -9.51
CA VAL A 71 6.62 -1.47 -8.23
C VAL A 71 5.32 -1.50 -7.43
N VAL A 72 5.43 -1.81 -6.15
CA VAL A 72 4.34 -1.75 -5.18
C VAL A 72 4.69 -0.75 -4.10
N ILE A 73 3.81 0.23 -3.88
CA ILE A 73 3.95 1.24 -2.83
C ILE A 73 2.84 1.03 -1.82
N ASN A 74 3.20 0.56 -0.60
CA ASN A 74 2.24 0.36 0.46
C ASN A 74 2.22 1.55 1.42
N THR A 75 1.09 2.25 1.43
CA THR A 75 0.81 3.35 2.36
C THR A 75 -0.29 3.00 3.36
N SER A 76 -0.81 1.76 3.28
CA SER A 76 -1.87 1.33 4.18
C SER A 76 -1.33 1.02 5.57
N ALA A 77 -2.06 1.45 6.57
CA ALA A 77 -1.80 1.15 7.97
C ALA A 77 -3.05 1.42 8.82
N LEU A 78 -3.18 0.70 9.91
CA LEU A 78 -4.06 1.08 11.00
C LEU A 78 -3.23 2.00 11.91
N SER A 79 -3.45 3.33 11.77
CA SER A 79 -2.53 4.36 12.27
C SER A 79 -3.08 5.21 13.43
N VAL A 80 -4.16 4.75 14.07
CA VAL A 80 -4.74 5.41 15.26
C VAL A 80 -4.20 4.70 16.51
N PRO A 81 -3.24 5.28 17.25
CA PRO A 81 -2.56 4.59 18.37
C PRO A 81 -3.52 4.09 19.45
N ASP A 82 -4.45 4.92 19.90
CA ASP A 82 -5.41 4.56 20.93
C ASP A 82 -6.33 3.41 20.51
N TYR A 83 -6.67 3.34 19.23
CA TYR A 83 -7.44 2.22 18.68
C TYR A 83 -6.58 0.95 18.65
N CYS A 84 -5.34 1.04 18.20
CA CYS A 84 -4.43 -0.10 18.14
C CYS A 84 -4.15 -0.71 19.53
N GLU A 85 -4.06 0.11 20.57
CA GLU A 85 -3.86 -0.32 21.96
C GLU A 85 -5.01 -1.21 22.48
N THR A 86 -6.19 -1.10 21.92
CA THR A 86 -7.37 -1.87 22.33
C THR A 86 -7.80 -2.92 21.31
N HIS A 87 -7.25 -2.89 20.08
CA HIS A 87 -7.60 -3.76 18.96
C HIS A 87 -6.36 -4.42 18.34
N HIS A 88 -5.57 -5.11 19.18
CA HIS A 88 -4.29 -5.70 18.77
C HIS A 88 -4.42 -6.64 17.57
N ALA A 89 -5.43 -7.51 17.55
CA ALA A 89 -5.61 -8.47 16.46
C ALA A 89 -5.83 -7.79 15.10
N GLU A 90 -6.59 -6.70 15.06
CA GLU A 90 -6.80 -5.93 13.83
C GLU A 90 -5.54 -5.16 13.44
N ALA A 91 -4.86 -4.55 14.42
CA ALA A 91 -3.61 -3.83 14.19
C ALA A 91 -2.53 -4.77 13.63
N ASP A 92 -2.37 -5.96 14.20
CA ASP A 92 -1.42 -6.97 13.73
C ASP A 92 -1.78 -7.48 12.33
N ALA A 93 -3.07 -7.70 12.05
CA ALA A 93 -3.52 -8.14 10.74
C ALA A 93 -3.15 -7.15 9.62
N VAL A 94 -3.34 -5.84 9.87
CA VAL A 94 -3.08 -4.78 8.88
C VAL A 94 -1.60 -4.40 8.84
N ASN A 95 -0.98 -4.20 10.00
CA ASN A 95 0.36 -3.60 10.09
C ASN A 95 1.50 -4.62 10.05
N ILE A 96 1.21 -5.90 10.28
CA ILE A 96 2.22 -6.98 10.29
C ILE A 96 1.88 -8.01 9.22
N THR A 97 0.85 -8.82 9.43
CA THR A 97 0.55 -9.99 8.58
C THR A 97 0.31 -9.62 7.12
N ALA A 98 -0.47 -8.56 6.87
CA ALA A 98 -0.72 -8.08 5.51
C ALA A 98 0.57 -7.57 4.84
N VAL A 99 1.42 -6.88 5.58
CA VAL A 99 2.72 -6.35 5.07
C VAL A 99 3.68 -7.49 4.71
N GLU A 100 3.79 -8.50 5.56
CA GLU A 100 4.57 -9.71 5.28
C GLU A 100 4.09 -10.40 4.00
N HIS A 101 2.78 -10.58 3.86
CA HIS A 101 2.20 -11.18 2.67
C HIS A 101 2.42 -10.33 1.40
N LEU A 102 2.34 -9.00 1.50
CA LEU A 102 2.68 -8.11 0.38
C LEU A 102 4.14 -8.26 -0.05
N ALA A 103 5.06 -8.38 0.91
CA ALA A 103 6.46 -8.62 0.62
C ALA A 103 6.68 -9.97 -0.10
N GLU A 104 6.00 -11.03 0.34
CA GLU A 104 6.01 -12.35 -0.31
C GLU A 104 5.50 -12.26 -1.76
N CYS A 105 4.37 -11.57 -1.99
CA CYS A 105 3.82 -11.36 -3.33
C CYS A 105 4.79 -10.59 -4.24
N CYS A 106 5.45 -9.57 -3.71
CA CYS A 106 6.43 -8.78 -4.44
C CYS A 106 7.66 -9.62 -4.81
N GLU A 107 8.17 -10.41 -3.87
CA GLU A 107 9.29 -11.32 -4.12
C GLU A 107 8.95 -12.35 -5.21
N ALA A 108 7.81 -13.00 -5.10
CA ALA A 108 7.34 -13.98 -6.06
C ALA A 108 7.12 -13.38 -7.47
N GLY A 109 6.63 -12.14 -7.56
CA GLY A 109 6.37 -11.43 -8.81
C GLY A 109 7.57 -10.66 -9.37
N GLY A 110 8.68 -10.57 -8.62
CA GLY A 110 9.84 -9.75 -9.00
C GLY A 110 9.58 -8.24 -8.92
N SER A 111 8.59 -7.82 -8.13
CA SER A 111 8.24 -6.42 -7.94
C SER A 111 9.17 -5.75 -6.91
N ARG A 112 9.49 -4.48 -7.14
CA ARG A 112 10.11 -3.66 -6.08
C ARG A 112 9.05 -3.29 -5.05
N PHE A 113 9.29 -3.57 -3.78
CA PHE A 113 8.40 -3.21 -2.69
C PHE A 113 8.90 -1.97 -1.96
N ILE A 114 8.04 -0.97 -1.83
CA ILE A 114 8.26 0.27 -1.06
C ILE A 114 7.19 0.32 0.02
N HIS A 115 7.60 0.22 1.28
CA HIS A 115 6.69 0.28 2.42
C HIS A 115 6.97 1.52 3.26
N LEU A 116 5.91 2.30 3.53
CA LEU A 116 5.98 3.43 4.44
C LEU A 116 5.86 2.93 5.88
N SER A 117 6.94 3.07 6.64
CA SER A 117 6.98 2.75 8.07
C SER A 117 6.74 4.01 8.92
N THR A 118 6.96 3.90 10.22
CA THR A 118 6.77 4.96 11.20
C THR A 118 7.96 5.02 12.16
N ASP A 119 8.22 6.19 12.72
CA ASP A 119 9.21 6.38 13.79
C ASP A 119 8.78 5.73 15.11
N PHE A 120 7.52 5.40 15.29
CA PHE A 120 7.03 4.65 16.46
C PHE A 120 7.56 3.21 16.58
N VAL A 121 8.29 2.71 15.58
CA VAL A 121 9.02 1.44 15.71
C VAL A 121 10.23 1.55 16.64
N PHE A 122 10.69 2.78 16.94
CA PHE A 122 11.77 3.03 17.88
C PHE A 122 11.24 3.23 19.30
N GLY A 123 11.92 2.66 20.29
CA GLY A 123 11.49 2.70 21.69
C GLY A 123 11.59 4.08 22.35
N GLY A 124 12.36 5.00 21.78
CA GLY A 124 12.58 6.32 22.37
C GLY A 124 13.47 6.31 23.62
N ASP A 125 14.21 5.25 23.84
CA ASP A 125 15.03 4.99 25.03
C ASP A 125 16.51 5.43 24.88
N THR A 126 16.81 6.18 23.84
CA THR A 126 18.14 6.72 23.58
C THR A 126 18.11 8.26 23.49
N ASP A 127 19.20 8.88 23.93
CA ASP A 127 19.46 10.32 23.82
C ASP A 127 20.23 10.71 22.54
N ARG A 128 20.43 9.73 21.65
CA ARG A 128 21.13 9.90 20.36
C ARG A 128 20.17 9.68 19.20
N PRO A 129 20.41 10.29 18.04
CA PRO A 129 19.72 9.94 16.80
C PRO A 129 19.86 8.44 16.48
N TYR A 130 18.79 7.85 15.99
CA TYR A 130 18.79 6.46 15.50
C TYR A 130 19.51 6.33 14.16
#